data_a8e55699ab3d30de5ad47b207c23ff91
#
_entry.id   a8e55699ab3d30de5ad47b207c23ff91
#
_cell.length_a   1.000
_cell.length_b   1.000
_cell.length_c   1.000
_cell.angle_alpha   90.00
_cell.angle_beta   90.00
_cell.angle_gamma   90.00
#
_symmetry.space_group_name_H-M   'P 1'
#
loop_
_entity.id
_entity.type
_entity.pdbx_description
1 polymer ?
#
loop_
_entity_poly.entity_id
_entity_poly.type
_entity_poly.pdbx_seq_one_letter_code
_entity_poly.pdbx_strand_id
1 'polypeptide(L)'
;MIKRLTLALACAAALALPAQTTGGIDAGMLARLRAAQPRSAADSALANAAAGASLNALAANRLRPAGDAYFSDRVNSRGITDQQSSGRCWLFTGLNVLRAKAQAEHGLGEFTFSQNYLFFYDQLEKSNLFLQAIIDNAAKPMDDQLVTWLFKHPLSDGGQFTGVSDLVMKYGLVPSSVMPETYSANHTATMSELIALKLREQALELRRMAADGKPKADLEARKEEMLATVYHMLAVCLGEPPTKFTWTQTTASGVPGQTAEYTPLSFYEKFVGTDLKK
;
A
#
# COMPACT_ATOMS: atom_id res chain seq x y z
N MET A 1 21.41 70.93 22.93
CA MET A 1 20.22 70.07 22.80
C MET A 1 19.83 69.93 21.35
N ILE A 2 20.71 69.42 20.45
CA ILE A 2 20.39 69.16 19.05
C ILE A 2 21.29 68.01 18.64
N LYS A 3 21.04 66.78 19.07
CA LYS A 3 21.70 65.54 18.58
C LYS A 3 20.88 64.28 18.81
N ARG A 4 19.58 64.36 18.98
CA ARG A 4 18.74 63.12 19.16
C ARG A 4 17.56 63.00 18.19
N LEU A 5 17.56 63.76 17.07
CA LEU A 5 16.40 63.73 16.15
C LEU A 5 16.73 63.17 14.75
N THR A 6 17.92 62.65 14.52
CA THR A 6 18.32 62.12 13.20
C THR A 6 18.46 60.59 13.13
N LEU A 7 18.08 59.84 14.17
CA LEU A 7 18.21 58.39 14.18
C LEU A 7 16.83 57.65 14.03
N ALA A 8 15.73 58.41 14.01
CA ALA A 8 14.38 57.80 13.90
C ALA A 8 13.80 57.76 12.47
N LEU A 9 14.51 58.34 11.47
CA LEU A 9 14.02 58.39 10.08
C LEU A 9 14.71 57.39 9.15
N ALA A 10 15.71 56.65 9.61
CA ALA A 10 16.45 55.68 8.79
C ALA A 10 15.92 54.25 8.90
N CYS A 11 15.01 53.94 9.82
CA CYS A 11 14.46 52.58 9.98
C CYS A 11 13.14 52.32 9.26
N ALA A 12 12.52 53.32 8.61
CA ALA A 12 11.26 53.15 7.92
C ALA A 12 11.37 52.90 6.40
N ALA A 13 12.62 52.85 5.86
CA ALA A 13 12.87 52.61 4.44
C ALA A 13 13.38 51.22 4.06
N ALA A 14 13.40 50.29 5.00
CA ALA A 14 13.81 48.92 4.74
C ALA A 14 12.62 47.99 4.95
N LEU A 15 12.07 47.50 3.86
CA LEU A 15 11.35 46.24 3.65
C LEU A 15 10.14 46.40 2.72
N ALA A 16 10.29 47.17 1.63
CA ALA A 16 9.58 46.81 0.41
C ALA A 16 10.47 45.83 -0.34
N LEU A 17 10.52 44.57 0.08
CA LEU A 17 10.97 43.49 -0.79
C LEU A 17 10.04 43.50 -2.01
N PRO A 18 10.55 43.69 -3.27
CA PRO A 18 9.72 43.54 -4.43
C PRO A 18 9.21 42.10 -4.43
N ALA A 19 7.91 41.93 -4.11
CA ALA A 19 7.23 40.67 -4.39
C ALA A 19 7.54 40.32 -5.83
N GLN A 20 7.92 39.08 -6.09
CA GLN A 20 8.38 38.53 -7.37
C GLN A 20 7.76 39.27 -8.57
N THR A 21 8.57 40.01 -9.32
CA THR A 21 8.10 40.87 -10.42
C THR A 21 7.86 40.10 -11.72
N THR A 22 8.19 38.81 -11.80
CA THR A 22 7.97 37.97 -12.99
C THR A 22 7.21 36.69 -12.63
N GLY A 23 6.03 36.48 -13.22
CA GLY A 23 5.20 35.29 -13.03
C GLY A 23 4.24 35.33 -11.84
N GLY A 24 4.24 36.37 -11.01
CA GLY A 24 3.28 36.57 -9.92
C GLY A 24 1.96 37.16 -10.40
N ILE A 25 0.89 36.97 -9.62
CA ILE A 25 -0.41 37.58 -9.89
C ILE A 25 -0.35 39.02 -9.37
N ASP A 26 -0.33 39.99 -10.28
CA ASP A 26 -0.41 41.42 -9.96
C ASP A 26 -1.87 41.88 -9.75
N ALA A 27 -2.03 43.11 -9.25
CA ALA A 27 -3.34 43.67 -8.99
C ALA A 27 -4.21 43.79 -10.25
N GLY A 28 -3.59 44.08 -11.42
CA GLY A 28 -4.28 44.17 -12.70
C GLY A 28 -4.77 42.80 -13.18
N MET A 29 -3.92 41.74 -13.06
CA MET A 29 -4.30 40.38 -13.32
C MET A 29 -5.44 39.92 -12.41
N LEU A 30 -5.34 40.21 -11.09
CA LEU A 30 -6.38 39.87 -10.13
C LEU A 30 -7.72 40.55 -10.46
N ALA A 31 -7.69 41.82 -10.89
CA ALA A 31 -8.88 42.51 -11.32
C ALA A 31 -9.53 41.87 -12.55
N ARG A 32 -8.73 41.48 -13.55
CA ARG A 32 -9.23 40.75 -14.73
C ARG A 32 -9.82 39.39 -14.38
N LEU A 33 -9.17 38.63 -13.50
CA LEU A 33 -9.69 37.35 -13.02
C LEU A 33 -11.02 37.48 -12.30
N ARG A 34 -11.17 38.50 -11.45
CA ARG A 34 -12.44 38.79 -10.76
C ARG A 34 -13.55 39.22 -11.73
N ALA A 35 -13.22 40.01 -12.75
CA ALA A 35 -14.17 40.44 -13.77
C ALA A 35 -14.62 39.27 -14.68
N ALA A 36 -13.75 38.29 -14.90
CA ALA A 36 -14.02 37.10 -15.69
C ALA A 36 -14.84 36.02 -14.96
N GLN A 37 -15.10 36.19 -13.64
CA GLN A 37 -15.89 35.21 -12.89
C GLN A 37 -17.34 35.17 -13.38
N PRO A 38 -17.86 33.97 -13.76
CA PRO A 38 -19.29 33.78 -14.04
C PRO A 38 -20.12 34.12 -12.80
N ARG A 39 -21.25 34.82 -13.00
CA ARG A 39 -22.15 35.22 -11.91
C ARG A 39 -23.61 34.93 -12.24
N SER A 40 -23.85 33.81 -12.90
CA SER A 40 -25.21 33.36 -13.18
C SER A 40 -25.87 32.78 -11.92
N ALA A 41 -27.19 32.64 -11.96
CA ALA A 41 -27.95 31.95 -10.90
C ALA A 41 -27.48 30.48 -10.77
N ALA A 42 -27.11 29.83 -11.88
CA ALA A 42 -26.56 28.50 -11.88
C ALA A 42 -25.20 28.38 -11.16
N ASP A 43 -24.31 29.36 -11.38
CA ASP A 43 -23.01 29.41 -10.68
C ASP A 43 -23.20 29.61 -9.18
N SER A 44 -24.16 30.46 -8.78
CA SER A 44 -24.49 30.67 -7.37
C SER A 44 -25.06 29.42 -6.72
N ALA A 45 -25.94 28.69 -7.42
CA ALA A 45 -26.51 27.43 -6.94
C ALA A 45 -25.41 26.34 -6.80
N LEU A 46 -24.51 26.26 -7.79
CA LEU A 46 -23.38 25.32 -7.75
C LEU A 46 -22.41 25.65 -6.61
N ALA A 47 -22.12 26.94 -6.38
CA ALA A 47 -21.25 27.36 -5.29
C ALA A 47 -21.85 27.01 -3.92
N ASN A 48 -23.16 27.21 -3.73
CA ASN A 48 -23.87 26.80 -2.52
C ASN A 48 -23.85 25.29 -2.32
N ALA A 49 -24.09 24.52 -3.38
CA ALA A 49 -24.03 23.06 -3.32
C ALA A 49 -22.63 22.55 -2.99
N ALA A 50 -21.59 23.14 -3.60
CA ALA A 50 -20.18 22.81 -3.35
C ALA A 50 -19.70 23.20 -1.95
N ALA A 51 -20.31 24.20 -1.32
CA ALA A 51 -20.01 24.57 0.07
C ALA A 51 -20.51 23.53 1.08
N GLY A 52 -21.57 22.76 0.74
CA GLY A 52 -22.19 21.78 1.63
C GLY A 52 -21.97 20.30 1.25
N ALA A 53 -21.35 20.02 0.10
CA ALA A 53 -21.18 18.64 -0.40
C ALA A 53 -19.82 18.44 -1.05
N SER A 54 -19.31 17.19 -1.02
CA SER A 54 -18.08 16.86 -1.73
C SER A 54 -18.25 17.00 -3.25
N LEU A 55 -17.21 17.42 -3.97
CA LEU A 55 -17.22 17.53 -5.43
C LEU A 55 -17.55 16.19 -6.10
N ASN A 56 -17.10 15.06 -5.54
CA ASN A 56 -17.44 13.72 -6.03
C ASN A 56 -18.94 13.44 -5.95
N ALA A 57 -19.60 13.86 -4.86
CA ALA A 57 -21.04 13.69 -4.72
C ALA A 57 -21.83 14.55 -5.73
N LEU A 58 -21.34 15.75 -6.04
CA LEU A 58 -21.93 16.65 -7.05
C LEU A 58 -21.69 16.18 -8.48
N ALA A 59 -20.54 15.56 -8.76
CA ALA A 59 -20.19 15.02 -10.08
C ALA A 59 -20.97 13.74 -10.41
N ALA A 60 -21.53 13.04 -9.41
CA ALA A 60 -22.27 11.81 -9.63
C ALA A 60 -23.62 12.08 -10.33
N ASN A 61 -23.79 11.51 -11.55
CA ASN A 61 -25.07 11.60 -12.25
C ASN A 61 -26.07 10.59 -11.66
N ARG A 62 -26.87 11.04 -10.70
CA ARG A 62 -27.89 10.22 -10.04
C ARG A 62 -29.16 9.96 -10.88
N LEU A 63 -29.32 10.70 -11.98
CA LEU A 63 -30.44 10.54 -12.89
C LEU A 63 -30.16 9.55 -14.03
N ARG A 64 -28.91 9.03 -14.08
CA ARG A 64 -28.58 8.00 -15.06
C ARG A 64 -29.32 6.71 -14.72
N PRO A 65 -30.13 6.14 -15.63
CA PRO A 65 -30.78 4.88 -15.37
C PRO A 65 -29.76 3.79 -15.09
N ALA A 66 -30.10 2.88 -14.17
CA ALA A 66 -29.27 1.69 -13.93
C ALA A 66 -29.12 0.92 -15.25
N GLY A 67 -27.90 0.48 -15.56
CA GLY A 67 -27.67 -0.41 -16.68
C GLY A 67 -28.34 -1.75 -16.47
N ASP A 68 -28.44 -2.56 -17.52
CA ASP A 68 -28.87 -3.94 -17.41
C ASP A 68 -27.93 -4.70 -16.44
N ALA A 69 -28.51 -5.35 -15.44
CA ALA A 69 -27.82 -6.12 -14.41
C ALA A 69 -27.90 -7.64 -14.68
N TYR A 70 -28.36 -8.06 -15.87
CA TYR A 70 -28.37 -9.47 -16.24
C TYR A 70 -26.96 -9.91 -16.66
N PHE A 71 -26.53 -11.05 -16.11
CA PHE A 71 -25.28 -11.73 -16.44
C PHE A 71 -25.58 -13.19 -16.75
N SER A 72 -25.12 -13.69 -17.92
CA SER A 72 -25.27 -15.11 -18.34
C SER A 72 -24.52 -16.04 -17.37
N ASP A 73 -23.38 -15.60 -16.87
CA ASP A 73 -22.53 -16.37 -15.97
C ASP A 73 -22.29 -15.60 -14.66
N ARG A 74 -22.49 -16.29 -13.54
CA ARG A 74 -22.36 -15.69 -12.22
C ARG A 74 -21.59 -16.61 -11.27
N VAL A 75 -20.52 -16.09 -10.68
CA VAL A 75 -19.83 -16.75 -9.58
C VAL A 75 -20.49 -16.35 -8.27
N ASN A 76 -21.03 -17.32 -7.54
CA ASN A 76 -21.61 -17.08 -6.23
C ASN A 76 -20.48 -16.99 -5.18
N SER A 77 -20.15 -15.79 -4.75
CA SER A 77 -19.27 -15.55 -3.60
C SER A 77 -20.10 -15.14 -2.39
N ARG A 78 -19.65 -15.52 -1.19
CA ARG A 78 -20.28 -15.15 0.08
C ARG A 78 -19.35 -14.24 0.86
N GLY A 79 -19.91 -13.20 1.47
CA GLY A 79 -19.16 -12.21 2.24
C GLY A 79 -18.47 -11.14 1.38
N ILE A 80 -18.24 -10.00 1.97
CA ILE A 80 -17.54 -8.85 1.40
C ILE A 80 -16.25 -8.65 2.18
N THR A 81 -15.18 -8.30 1.49
CA THR A 81 -13.90 -7.93 2.11
C THR A 81 -13.57 -6.48 1.80
N ASP A 82 -12.96 -5.79 2.76
CA ASP A 82 -12.55 -4.39 2.64
C ASP A 82 -11.05 -4.27 2.93
N GLN A 83 -10.29 -3.72 2.00
CA GLN A 83 -8.84 -3.52 2.15
C GLN A 83 -8.49 -2.33 3.04
N GLN A 84 -9.46 -1.52 3.44
CA GLN A 84 -9.28 -0.30 4.21
C GLN A 84 -8.26 0.67 3.57
N SER A 85 -7.46 1.36 4.37
CA SER A 85 -6.43 2.31 3.93
C SER A 85 -5.11 1.60 3.57
N SER A 86 -5.16 0.65 2.62
CA SER A 86 -3.99 -0.11 2.16
C SER A 86 -3.97 -0.27 0.64
N GLY A 87 -2.81 -0.50 0.02
CA GLY A 87 -2.64 -0.79 -1.41
C GLY A 87 -2.81 -2.26 -1.78
N ARG A 88 -3.48 -3.08 -0.96
CA ARG A 88 -3.61 -4.53 -1.09
C ARG A 88 -4.77 -5.00 -1.97
N CYS A 89 -5.35 -4.14 -2.83
CA CYS A 89 -6.49 -4.50 -3.70
C CYS A 89 -6.24 -5.76 -4.53
N TRP A 90 -5.02 -5.91 -5.05
CA TRP A 90 -4.58 -7.07 -5.82
C TRP A 90 -4.67 -8.38 -5.02
N LEU A 91 -4.27 -8.34 -3.75
CA LEU A 91 -4.27 -9.50 -2.85
C LEU A 91 -5.70 -9.84 -2.42
N PHE A 92 -6.52 -8.84 -2.04
CA PHE A 92 -7.92 -9.03 -1.71
C PHE A 92 -8.69 -9.62 -2.90
N THR A 93 -8.49 -9.09 -4.11
CA THR A 93 -9.14 -9.59 -5.32
C THR A 93 -8.74 -11.04 -5.61
N GLY A 94 -7.44 -11.34 -5.60
CA GLY A 94 -6.95 -12.69 -5.87
C GLY A 94 -7.48 -13.72 -4.86
N LEU A 95 -7.41 -13.41 -3.55
CA LEU A 95 -7.93 -14.29 -2.51
C LEU A 95 -9.46 -14.44 -2.55
N ASN A 96 -10.21 -13.43 -2.97
CA ASN A 96 -11.66 -13.55 -3.15
C ASN A 96 -12.02 -14.51 -4.29
N VAL A 97 -11.25 -14.54 -5.38
CA VAL A 97 -11.42 -15.52 -6.46
C VAL A 97 -11.21 -16.93 -5.93
N LEU A 98 -10.09 -17.17 -5.23
CA LEU A 98 -9.78 -18.48 -4.64
C LEU A 98 -10.81 -18.89 -3.58
N ARG A 99 -11.31 -17.93 -2.79
CA ARG A 99 -12.36 -18.15 -1.79
C ARG A 99 -13.65 -18.63 -2.43
N ALA A 100 -14.11 -17.99 -3.51
CA ALA A 100 -15.32 -18.39 -4.21
C ALA A 100 -15.24 -19.82 -4.71
N LYS A 101 -14.08 -20.22 -5.26
CA LYS A 101 -13.80 -21.61 -5.67
C LYS A 101 -13.87 -22.56 -4.47
N ALA A 102 -13.13 -22.27 -3.39
CA ALA A 102 -13.11 -23.10 -2.19
C ALA A 102 -14.52 -23.29 -1.58
N GLN A 103 -15.31 -22.22 -1.52
CA GLN A 103 -16.68 -22.27 -1.02
C GLN A 103 -17.56 -23.17 -1.87
N ALA A 104 -17.45 -23.10 -3.21
CA ALA A 104 -18.25 -23.90 -4.13
C ALA A 104 -17.87 -25.40 -4.07
N GLU A 105 -16.57 -25.70 -4.08
CA GLU A 105 -16.08 -27.08 -4.14
C GLU A 105 -16.20 -27.85 -2.82
N HIS A 106 -16.10 -27.13 -1.69
CA HIS A 106 -16.12 -27.76 -0.36
C HIS A 106 -17.39 -27.46 0.46
N GLY A 107 -18.39 -26.80 -0.14
CA GLY A 107 -19.64 -26.46 0.54
C GLY A 107 -19.43 -25.56 1.77
N LEU A 108 -18.40 -24.70 1.75
CA LEU A 108 -18.07 -23.85 2.87
C LEU A 108 -19.06 -22.71 3.05
N GLY A 109 -19.29 -22.34 4.30
CA GLY A 109 -20.01 -21.16 4.69
C GLY A 109 -19.22 -19.88 4.44
N GLU A 110 -19.60 -18.83 5.15
CA GLU A 110 -18.87 -17.58 5.10
C GLU A 110 -17.52 -17.73 5.82
N PHE A 111 -16.45 -17.50 5.08
CA PHE A 111 -15.08 -17.38 5.61
C PHE A 111 -14.24 -16.53 4.66
N THR A 112 -13.08 -16.11 5.11
CA THR A 112 -12.07 -15.44 4.27
C THR A 112 -10.71 -16.08 4.50
N PHE A 113 -9.88 -16.10 3.45
CA PHE A 113 -8.45 -16.31 3.62
C PHE A 113 -7.83 -15.07 4.27
N SER A 114 -6.78 -15.23 5.06
CA SER A 114 -6.06 -14.13 5.67
C SER A 114 -5.25 -13.37 4.62
N GLN A 115 -5.61 -12.12 4.36
CA GLN A 115 -4.80 -11.21 3.55
C GLN A 115 -3.56 -10.79 4.32
N ASN A 116 -3.67 -10.61 5.63
CA ASN A 116 -2.56 -10.24 6.51
C ASN A 116 -1.41 -11.25 6.45
N TYR A 117 -1.72 -12.56 6.41
CA TYR A 117 -0.75 -13.64 6.30
C TYR A 117 0.13 -13.52 5.05
N LEU A 118 -0.49 -13.39 3.87
CA LEU A 118 0.26 -13.26 2.62
C LEU A 118 0.92 -11.91 2.45
N PHE A 119 0.32 -10.86 3.00
CA PHE A 119 0.92 -9.53 2.99
C PHE A 119 2.22 -9.47 3.80
N PHE A 120 2.31 -10.20 4.91
CA PHE A 120 3.56 -10.37 5.65
C PHE A 120 4.69 -10.87 4.74
N TYR A 121 4.44 -11.95 4.02
CA TYR A 121 5.43 -12.52 3.12
C TYR A 121 5.70 -11.66 1.88
N ASP A 122 4.69 -10.98 1.35
CA ASP A 122 4.87 -10.02 0.25
C ASP A 122 5.87 -8.92 0.63
N GLN A 123 5.71 -8.33 1.81
CA GLN A 123 6.61 -7.28 2.27
C GLN A 123 8.01 -7.81 2.58
N LEU A 124 8.13 -9.01 3.11
CA LEU A 124 9.42 -9.67 3.35
C LEU A 124 10.15 -10.00 2.04
N GLU A 125 9.45 -10.56 1.05
CA GLU A 125 10.00 -10.88 -0.27
C GLU A 125 10.45 -9.64 -1.03
N LYS A 126 9.65 -8.57 -1.02
CA LYS A 126 10.03 -7.30 -1.63
C LYS A 126 11.25 -6.67 -0.96
N SER A 127 11.35 -6.78 0.36
CA SER A 127 12.52 -6.34 1.11
C SER A 127 13.77 -7.12 0.72
N ASN A 128 13.64 -8.45 0.56
CA ASN A 128 14.73 -9.30 0.09
C ASN A 128 15.15 -8.95 -1.34
N LEU A 129 14.20 -8.74 -2.25
CA LEU A 129 14.48 -8.34 -3.63
C LEU A 129 15.18 -6.98 -3.69
N PHE A 130 14.75 -6.02 -2.88
CA PHE A 130 15.41 -4.71 -2.80
C PHE A 130 16.86 -4.84 -2.34
N LEU A 131 17.12 -5.52 -1.22
CA LEU A 131 18.48 -5.67 -0.69
C LEU A 131 19.37 -6.48 -1.66
N GLN A 132 18.81 -7.50 -2.34
CA GLN A 132 19.54 -8.23 -3.37
C GLN A 132 19.91 -7.33 -4.55
N ALA A 133 18.96 -6.51 -5.04
CA ALA A 133 19.21 -5.57 -6.11
C ALA A 133 20.30 -4.54 -5.73
N ILE A 134 20.35 -4.13 -4.47
CA ILE A 134 21.45 -3.26 -3.96
C ILE A 134 22.80 -3.96 -4.02
N ILE A 135 22.90 -5.22 -3.60
CA ILE A 135 24.13 -6.01 -3.70
C ILE A 135 24.57 -6.15 -5.16
N ASP A 136 23.67 -6.54 -6.03
CA ASP A 136 23.96 -6.81 -7.45
C ASP A 136 24.37 -5.55 -8.23
N ASN A 137 23.97 -4.36 -7.74
CA ASN A 137 24.30 -3.07 -8.35
C ASN A 137 25.25 -2.22 -7.45
N ALA A 138 25.93 -2.83 -6.49
CA ALA A 138 26.76 -2.09 -5.53
C ALA A 138 27.92 -1.32 -6.18
N ALA A 139 28.45 -1.80 -7.32
CA ALA A 139 29.51 -1.14 -8.08
C ALA A 139 29.06 0.09 -8.88
N LYS A 140 27.74 0.27 -9.10
CA LYS A 140 27.22 1.43 -9.82
C LYS A 140 27.25 2.68 -8.93
N PRO A 141 27.45 3.89 -9.49
CA PRO A 141 27.41 5.12 -8.71
C PRO A 141 26.01 5.43 -8.18
N MET A 142 25.90 6.34 -7.20
CA MET A 142 24.62 6.70 -6.57
C MET A 142 23.65 7.43 -7.50
N ASP A 143 24.15 8.10 -8.54
CA ASP A 143 23.40 8.80 -9.57
C ASP A 143 23.03 7.91 -10.76
N ASP A 144 23.41 6.62 -10.76
CA ASP A 144 22.89 5.65 -11.72
C ASP A 144 21.36 5.60 -11.62
N GLN A 145 20.68 5.57 -12.78
CA GLN A 145 19.22 5.64 -12.86
C GLN A 145 18.54 4.51 -12.07
N LEU A 146 19.05 3.27 -12.15
CA LEU A 146 18.50 2.14 -11.41
C LEU A 146 18.73 2.27 -9.92
N VAL A 147 19.94 2.66 -9.49
CA VAL A 147 20.26 2.87 -8.07
C VAL A 147 19.37 3.97 -7.48
N THR A 148 19.24 5.10 -8.17
CA THR A 148 18.35 6.20 -7.76
C THR A 148 16.90 5.71 -7.64
N TRP A 149 16.42 4.91 -8.60
CA TRP A 149 15.06 4.36 -8.57
C TRP A 149 14.86 3.42 -7.38
N LEU A 150 15.80 2.51 -7.11
CA LEU A 150 15.77 1.59 -5.96
C LEU A 150 15.66 2.37 -4.64
N PHE A 151 16.51 3.38 -4.43
CA PHE A 151 16.47 4.19 -3.21
C PHE A 151 15.18 5.00 -3.07
N LYS A 152 14.58 5.41 -4.19
CA LYS A 152 13.28 6.12 -4.20
C LYS A 152 12.13 5.20 -3.86
N HIS A 153 12.17 3.94 -4.32
CA HIS A 153 11.08 2.97 -4.23
C HIS A 153 11.54 1.64 -3.60
N PRO A 154 11.99 1.62 -2.34
CA PRO A 154 12.50 0.41 -1.72
C PRO A 154 11.40 -0.62 -1.41
N LEU A 155 10.17 -0.17 -1.20
CA LEU A 155 9.03 -1.00 -0.81
C LEU A 155 7.73 -0.42 -1.35
N SER A 156 6.75 -1.29 -1.59
CA SER A 156 5.40 -0.94 -2.03
C SER A 156 4.41 -2.00 -1.56
N ASP A 157 3.18 -1.62 -1.22
CA ASP A 157 2.10 -2.54 -0.87
C ASP A 157 1.24 -2.97 -2.09
N GLY A 158 1.50 -2.41 -3.28
CA GLY A 158 0.87 -2.80 -4.53
C GLY A 158 1.37 -4.11 -5.12
N GLY A 159 0.60 -4.74 -6.00
CA GLY A 159 0.96 -5.98 -6.68
C GLY A 159 -0.01 -6.37 -7.79
N GLN A 160 0.16 -7.58 -8.31
CA GLN A 160 -0.63 -8.18 -9.39
C GLN A 160 -1.00 -9.62 -9.04
N PHE A 161 -1.87 -10.26 -9.84
CA PHE A 161 -2.29 -11.65 -9.62
C PHE A 161 -1.13 -12.64 -9.63
N THR A 162 -0.11 -12.43 -10.45
CA THR A 162 1.11 -13.26 -10.44
C THR A 162 1.79 -13.28 -9.07
N GLY A 163 1.79 -12.15 -8.35
CA GLY A 163 2.26 -12.08 -6.97
C GLY A 163 1.39 -12.90 -6.02
N VAL A 164 0.04 -12.89 -6.18
CA VAL A 164 -0.84 -13.77 -5.40
C VAL A 164 -0.50 -15.22 -5.64
N SER A 165 -0.37 -15.62 -6.92
CA SER A 165 -0.03 -16.98 -7.32
C SER A 165 1.29 -17.44 -6.68
N ASP A 166 2.34 -16.66 -6.81
CA ASP A 166 3.66 -16.99 -6.28
C ASP A 166 3.66 -17.12 -4.76
N LEU A 167 3.01 -16.20 -4.05
CA LEU A 167 2.91 -16.24 -2.59
C LEU A 167 2.09 -17.43 -2.11
N VAL A 168 0.93 -17.69 -2.71
CA VAL A 168 0.06 -18.81 -2.33
C VAL A 168 0.77 -20.14 -2.55
N MET A 169 1.43 -20.32 -3.68
CA MET A 169 2.14 -21.56 -3.98
C MET A 169 3.38 -21.77 -3.11
N LYS A 170 4.04 -20.70 -2.69
CA LYS A 170 5.24 -20.78 -1.84
C LYS A 170 4.92 -20.92 -0.36
N TYR A 171 3.94 -20.16 0.13
CA TYR A 171 3.65 -20.03 1.57
C TYR A 171 2.34 -20.67 1.99
N GLY A 172 1.48 -21.06 1.05
CA GLY A 172 0.15 -21.61 1.35
C GLY A 172 -0.86 -20.55 1.74
N LEU A 173 -1.93 -20.99 2.41
CA LEU A 173 -3.05 -20.17 2.84
C LEU A 173 -3.41 -20.46 4.30
N VAL A 174 -3.96 -19.46 4.98
CA VAL A 174 -4.59 -19.62 6.29
C VAL A 174 -5.93 -18.89 6.33
N PRO A 175 -6.90 -19.32 7.14
CA PRO A 175 -8.12 -18.57 7.36
C PRO A 175 -7.84 -17.25 8.11
N SER A 176 -8.66 -16.23 7.87
CA SER A 176 -8.55 -14.93 8.58
C SER A 176 -8.76 -15.05 10.10
N SER A 177 -9.46 -16.07 10.56
CA SER A 177 -9.63 -16.37 12.00
C SER A 177 -8.33 -16.84 12.67
N VAL A 178 -7.37 -17.35 11.89
CA VAL A 178 -6.06 -17.82 12.39
C VAL A 178 -5.03 -16.69 12.43
N MET A 179 -5.02 -15.84 11.40
CA MET A 179 -4.19 -14.63 11.38
C MET A 179 -5.07 -13.45 10.92
N PRO A 180 -5.73 -12.76 11.86
CA PRO A 180 -6.65 -11.68 11.55
C PRO A 180 -5.93 -10.41 11.07
N GLU A 181 -6.69 -9.50 10.50
CA GLU A 181 -6.21 -8.17 10.16
C GLU A 181 -5.80 -7.41 11.44
N THR A 182 -4.71 -6.64 11.32
CA THR A 182 -4.24 -5.74 12.37
C THR A 182 -4.52 -4.28 11.99
N TYR A 183 -4.32 -3.35 12.92
CA TYR A 183 -4.40 -1.93 12.60
C TYR A 183 -3.40 -1.54 11.50
N SER A 184 -2.16 -2.03 11.60
CA SER A 184 -1.11 -1.75 10.60
C SER A 184 -1.39 -2.40 9.24
N ALA A 185 -2.02 -3.57 9.20
CA ALA A 185 -2.48 -4.19 7.96
C ALA A 185 -3.57 -3.33 7.28
N ASN A 186 -4.49 -2.78 8.08
CA ASN A 186 -5.57 -1.92 7.59
C ASN A 186 -5.12 -0.48 7.27
N HIS A 187 -3.93 -0.05 7.73
CA HIS A 187 -3.37 1.29 7.55
C HIS A 187 -1.87 1.18 7.26
N THR A 188 -1.52 0.70 6.06
CA THR A 188 -0.15 0.27 5.72
C THR A 188 0.88 1.39 5.64
N ALA A 189 0.49 2.65 5.46
CA ALA A 189 1.39 3.75 5.13
C ALA A 189 2.55 3.91 6.12
N THR A 190 2.26 4.04 7.43
CA THR A 190 3.31 4.26 8.45
C THR A 190 4.27 3.09 8.58
N MET A 191 3.76 1.85 8.59
CA MET A 191 4.59 0.66 8.63
C MET A 191 5.51 0.58 7.39
N SER A 192 4.95 0.81 6.20
CA SER A 192 5.70 0.78 4.94
C SER A 192 6.79 1.86 4.90
N GLU A 193 6.52 3.07 5.39
CA GLU A 193 7.50 4.15 5.50
C GLU A 193 8.66 3.80 6.44
N LEU A 194 8.36 3.23 7.60
CA LEU A 194 9.39 2.82 8.57
C LEU A 194 10.27 1.69 8.03
N ILE A 195 9.68 0.67 7.38
CA ILE A 195 10.44 -0.40 6.74
C ILE A 195 11.27 0.17 5.58
N ALA A 196 10.70 1.03 4.74
CA ALA A 196 11.42 1.68 3.65
C ALA A 196 12.61 2.52 4.14
N LEU A 197 12.47 3.22 5.27
CA LEU A 197 13.56 3.94 5.91
C LEU A 197 14.68 2.99 6.37
N LYS A 198 14.32 1.89 7.04
CA LYS A 198 15.26 0.85 7.47
C LYS A 198 15.98 0.20 6.29
N LEU A 199 15.25 -0.11 5.21
CA LEU A 199 15.85 -0.67 4.00
C LEU A 199 16.86 0.28 3.34
N ARG A 200 16.62 1.60 3.33
CA ARG A 200 17.59 2.59 2.83
C ARG A 200 18.85 2.64 3.68
N GLU A 201 18.71 2.60 5.01
CA GLU A 201 19.84 2.51 5.94
C GLU A 201 20.69 1.27 5.66
N GLN A 202 20.04 0.11 5.56
CA GLN A 202 20.68 -1.18 5.26
C GLN A 202 21.34 -1.19 3.88
N ALA A 203 20.70 -0.59 2.87
CA ALA A 203 21.26 -0.45 1.53
C ALA A 203 22.56 0.36 1.51
N LEU A 204 22.63 1.45 2.27
CA LEU A 204 23.86 2.25 2.40
C LEU A 204 24.99 1.46 3.08
N GLU A 205 24.67 0.64 4.07
CA GLU A 205 25.63 -0.24 4.72
C GLU A 205 26.18 -1.29 3.74
N LEU A 206 25.31 -2.00 3.00
CA LEU A 206 25.74 -3.00 2.00
C LEU A 206 26.62 -2.37 0.91
N ARG A 207 26.27 -1.18 0.43
CA ARG A 207 27.09 -0.47 -0.55
C ARG A 207 28.45 -0.06 0.01
N ARG A 208 28.52 0.34 1.27
CA ARG A 208 29.80 0.64 1.96
C ARG A 208 30.67 -0.62 2.08
N MET A 209 30.07 -1.74 2.54
CA MET A 209 30.78 -3.02 2.61
C MET A 209 31.35 -3.43 1.24
N ALA A 210 30.59 -3.25 0.16
CA ALA A 210 31.05 -3.53 -1.19
C ALA A 210 32.22 -2.59 -1.61
N ALA A 211 32.13 -1.30 -1.31
CA ALA A 211 33.18 -0.32 -1.58
C ALA A 211 34.46 -0.61 -0.79
N ASP A 212 34.34 -1.16 0.42
CA ASP A 212 35.47 -1.62 1.26
C ASP A 212 36.03 -2.98 0.78
N GLY A 213 35.57 -3.52 -0.35
CA GLY A 213 36.06 -4.74 -0.96
C GLY A 213 35.64 -6.03 -0.26
N LYS A 214 34.57 -6.00 0.56
CA LYS A 214 34.03 -7.22 1.17
C LYS A 214 33.52 -8.17 0.10
N PRO A 215 33.77 -9.50 0.23
CA PRO A 215 33.28 -10.48 -0.71
C PRO A 215 31.77 -10.56 -0.74
N LYS A 216 31.20 -10.93 -1.88
CA LYS A 216 29.72 -11.03 -2.07
C LYS A 216 29.06 -11.92 -1.00
N ALA A 217 29.71 -13.00 -0.57
CA ALA A 217 29.21 -13.88 0.48
C ALA A 217 28.97 -13.15 1.82
N ASP A 218 29.85 -12.20 2.18
CA ASP A 218 29.70 -11.41 3.41
C ASP A 218 28.50 -10.45 3.28
N LEU A 219 28.26 -9.88 2.08
CA LEU A 219 27.11 -9.03 1.84
C LEU A 219 25.80 -9.83 1.91
N GLU A 220 25.79 -11.04 1.37
CA GLU A 220 24.62 -11.94 1.41
C GLU A 220 24.33 -12.40 2.85
N ALA A 221 25.35 -12.75 3.63
CA ALA A 221 25.19 -13.06 5.05
C ALA A 221 24.65 -11.85 5.83
N ARG A 222 25.19 -10.66 5.57
CA ARG A 222 24.69 -9.44 6.20
C ARG A 222 23.25 -9.10 5.80
N LYS A 223 22.87 -9.34 4.55
CA LYS A 223 21.48 -9.21 4.07
C LYS A 223 20.53 -10.10 4.88
N GLU A 224 20.90 -11.34 5.20
CA GLU A 224 20.07 -12.24 6.00
C GLU A 224 19.82 -11.67 7.41
N GLU A 225 20.84 -11.13 8.08
CA GLU A 225 20.68 -10.44 9.36
C GLU A 225 19.78 -9.20 9.26
N MET A 226 19.90 -8.44 8.16
CA MET A 226 19.05 -7.28 7.87
C MET A 226 17.60 -7.68 7.67
N LEU A 227 17.34 -8.79 6.96
CA LEU A 227 16.01 -9.34 6.78
C LEU A 227 15.41 -9.84 8.10
N ALA A 228 16.20 -10.37 9.02
CA ALA A 228 15.71 -10.71 10.36
C ALA A 228 15.15 -9.48 11.10
N THR A 229 15.78 -8.31 10.91
CA THR A 229 15.25 -7.04 11.43
C THR A 229 13.92 -6.67 10.79
N VAL A 230 13.80 -6.79 9.47
CA VAL A 230 12.55 -6.52 8.73
C VAL A 230 11.46 -7.50 9.16
N TYR A 231 11.79 -8.79 9.28
CA TYR A 231 10.88 -9.82 9.79
C TYR A 231 10.32 -9.42 11.16
N HIS A 232 11.18 -9.00 12.08
CA HIS A 232 10.75 -8.54 13.40
C HIS A 232 9.81 -7.33 13.31
N MET A 233 10.11 -6.34 12.49
CA MET A 233 9.22 -5.18 12.27
C MET A 233 7.85 -5.60 11.75
N LEU A 234 7.82 -6.53 10.80
CA LEU A 234 6.58 -7.09 10.26
C LEU A 234 5.83 -7.89 11.33
N ALA A 235 6.51 -8.72 12.14
CA ALA A 235 5.88 -9.50 13.20
C ALA A 235 5.24 -8.61 14.28
N VAL A 236 5.88 -7.49 14.63
CA VAL A 236 5.31 -6.50 15.57
C VAL A 236 4.05 -5.83 14.99
N CYS A 237 4.04 -5.53 13.70
CA CYS A 237 2.95 -4.79 13.05
C CYS A 237 1.78 -5.69 12.60
N LEU A 238 2.08 -6.87 12.09
CA LEU A 238 1.12 -7.75 11.42
C LEU A 238 0.81 -9.03 12.22
N GLY A 239 1.60 -9.34 13.25
CA GLY A 239 1.61 -10.64 13.92
C GLY A 239 2.54 -11.63 13.23
N GLU A 240 2.98 -12.65 13.97
CA GLU A 240 3.85 -13.69 13.42
C GLU A 240 3.02 -14.73 12.66
N PRO A 241 3.39 -15.06 11.40
CA PRO A 241 2.69 -16.08 10.61
C PRO A 241 2.75 -17.46 11.26
N PRO A 242 1.60 -18.17 11.38
CA PRO A 242 1.57 -19.51 11.96
C PRO A 242 2.23 -20.53 11.03
N THR A 243 2.96 -21.48 11.59
CA THR A 243 3.50 -22.64 10.87
C THR A 243 2.54 -23.82 10.86
N LYS A 244 1.66 -23.89 11.87
CA LYS A 244 0.57 -24.87 12.04
C LYS A 244 -0.60 -24.20 12.75
N PHE A 245 -1.81 -24.70 12.48
CA PHE A 245 -3.02 -24.22 13.11
C PHE A 245 -4.13 -25.27 13.06
N THR A 246 -5.04 -25.20 14.02
CA THR A 246 -6.28 -25.97 14.01
C THR A 246 -7.40 -25.10 13.47
N TRP A 247 -8.20 -25.64 12.55
CA TRP A 247 -9.34 -24.95 12.00
C TRP A 247 -10.57 -25.86 11.90
N THR A 248 -11.73 -25.31 12.25
CA THR A 248 -13.03 -25.98 12.12
C THR A 248 -13.75 -25.43 10.89
N GLN A 249 -14.05 -26.30 9.96
CA GLN A 249 -14.84 -25.98 8.78
C GLN A 249 -16.25 -25.58 9.19
N THR A 250 -16.79 -24.52 8.57
CA THR A 250 -18.21 -24.15 8.72
C THR A 250 -18.92 -24.38 7.40
N THR A 251 -20.03 -25.09 7.45
CA THR A 251 -20.83 -25.39 6.25
C THR A 251 -21.65 -24.17 5.80
N ALA A 252 -22.21 -24.23 4.60
CA ALA A 252 -23.07 -23.18 4.05
C ALA A 252 -24.30 -22.87 4.91
N SER A 253 -24.76 -23.84 5.73
CA SER A 253 -25.86 -23.67 6.70
C SER A 253 -25.41 -23.16 8.07
N GLY A 254 -24.10 -22.83 8.24
CA GLY A 254 -23.55 -22.36 9.51
C GLY A 254 -23.25 -23.46 10.53
N VAL A 255 -23.40 -24.72 10.16
CA VAL A 255 -23.13 -25.85 11.06
C VAL A 255 -21.61 -26.12 11.08
N PRO A 256 -21.01 -26.34 12.25
CA PRO A 256 -19.61 -26.76 12.33
C PRO A 256 -19.40 -28.11 11.62
N GLY A 257 -18.39 -28.18 10.78
CA GLY A 257 -17.95 -29.38 10.09
C GLY A 257 -16.74 -30.01 10.75
N GLN A 258 -15.83 -30.54 9.95
CA GLN A 258 -14.61 -31.20 10.43
C GLN A 258 -13.65 -30.20 11.03
N THR A 259 -13.12 -30.53 12.21
CA THR A 259 -11.95 -29.85 12.81
C THR A 259 -10.69 -30.65 12.48
N ALA A 260 -9.65 -29.98 11.99
CA ALA A 260 -8.37 -30.63 11.73
C ALA A 260 -7.19 -29.65 11.92
N GLU A 261 -6.00 -30.24 12.09
CA GLU A 261 -4.75 -29.48 12.09
C GLU A 261 -4.23 -29.36 10.64
N TYR A 262 -3.71 -28.18 10.31
CA TYR A 262 -3.15 -27.86 9.01
C TYR A 262 -1.81 -27.13 9.15
N THR A 263 -0.93 -27.32 8.16
CA THR A 263 0.06 -26.32 7.79
C THR A 263 -0.56 -25.39 6.74
N PRO A 264 -0.04 -24.18 6.53
CA PRO A 264 -0.56 -23.30 5.47
C PRO A 264 -0.56 -23.92 4.08
N LEU A 265 0.47 -24.72 3.74
CA LEU A 265 0.56 -25.45 2.47
C LEU A 265 -0.50 -26.55 2.38
N SER A 266 -0.65 -27.38 3.42
CA SER A 266 -1.67 -28.44 3.40
C SER A 266 -3.10 -27.90 3.37
N PHE A 267 -3.31 -26.70 3.93
CA PHE A 267 -4.58 -26.01 3.84
C PHE A 267 -4.85 -25.51 2.41
N TYR A 268 -3.85 -24.91 1.77
CA TYR A 268 -3.93 -24.53 0.35
C TYR A 268 -4.24 -25.74 -0.53
N GLU A 269 -3.47 -26.82 -0.39
CA GLU A 269 -3.64 -28.06 -1.17
C GLU A 269 -5.05 -28.64 -1.02
N LYS A 270 -5.60 -28.63 0.19
CA LYS A 270 -6.93 -29.18 0.45
C LYS A 270 -8.05 -28.31 -0.11
N PHE A 271 -8.00 -27.00 0.07
CA PHE A 271 -9.14 -26.11 -0.20
C PHE A 271 -9.07 -25.38 -1.55
N VAL A 272 -7.91 -25.32 -2.18
CA VAL A 272 -7.73 -24.70 -3.49
C VAL A 272 -7.13 -25.71 -4.47
N GLY A 273 -6.00 -26.30 -4.14
CA GLY A 273 -5.37 -27.43 -4.85
C GLY A 273 -5.06 -27.23 -6.34
N THR A 274 -5.12 -25.97 -6.83
CA THR A 274 -4.95 -25.65 -8.23
C THR A 274 -3.54 -25.08 -8.44
N ASP A 275 -2.83 -25.59 -9.45
CA ASP A 275 -1.60 -24.95 -9.92
C ASP A 275 -1.93 -23.58 -10.52
N LEU A 276 -1.62 -22.53 -9.78
CA LEU A 276 -1.95 -21.15 -10.14
C LEU A 276 -1.00 -20.56 -11.21
N LYS A 277 0.00 -21.34 -11.68
CA LYS A 277 0.95 -20.96 -12.74
C LYS A 277 0.54 -21.47 -14.12
N LYS A 278 -0.48 -22.28 -14.18
CA LYS A 278 -1.10 -22.77 -15.40
C LYS A 278 -2.38 -22.02 -15.69
#